data_ad920592a638d4b05a4eb3c77cc4fa74
#
_entry.id   ad920592a638d4b05a4eb3c77cc4fa74
#
_cell.length_a   1.000
_cell.length_b   1.000
_cell.length_c   1.000
_cell.angle_alpha   90.00
_cell.angle_beta   90.00
_cell.angle_gamma   90.00
#
_symmetry.space_group_name_H-M   'P 1'
#
loop_
_entity.id
_entity.type
_entity.pdbx_description
1 polymer ?
#
loop_
_entity_poly.entity_id
_entity_poly.type
_entity_poly.pdbx_seq_one_letter_code
_entity_poly.pdbx_strand_id
1 'polypeptide(L)'
;MNFHHFPLFLLFLFGFLGISQEKSTGPVIADYGPVFKIENPDFKTDMSQEFKVVFDVMDSPESHTMLNQKLETAARFLNLHAQAGIPVSQLKVAVIVHNAASKDITHDEAYKARFGVANPNSGMVQALLDAGVEIIYCGQSSMARNFPKEDLIPGVKIALSAMTANIQLQNQGYRPIKL
;
A
#
# COMPACT_ATOMS: atom_id res chain seq x y z
N MET A 1 -46.49 51.89 -36.05
CA MET A 1 -45.52 50.79 -36.30
C MET A 1 -44.55 50.75 -35.13
N ASN A 2 -44.86 49.93 -34.08
CA ASN A 2 -44.05 49.88 -32.87
C ASN A 2 -43.05 48.72 -32.96
N PHE A 3 -41.78 49.05 -33.03
CA PHE A 3 -40.68 48.08 -32.97
C PHE A 3 -40.37 47.74 -31.51
N HIS A 4 -40.68 46.51 -31.10
CA HIS A 4 -40.29 46.00 -29.80
C HIS A 4 -38.84 45.45 -29.90
N HIS A 5 -37.91 46.14 -29.24
CA HIS A 5 -36.54 45.65 -29.06
C HIS A 5 -36.54 44.59 -27.94
N PHE A 6 -36.27 43.36 -28.31
CA PHE A 6 -36.05 42.24 -27.38
C PHE A 6 -34.56 42.23 -27.01
N PRO A 7 -34.19 42.37 -25.72
CA PRO A 7 -32.77 42.27 -25.36
C PRO A 7 -32.31 40.82 -25.40
N LEU A 8 -31.32 40.55 -26.23
CA LEU A 8 -30.64 39.25 -26.29
C LEU A 8 -29.75 39.11 -25.05
N PHE A 9 -30.21 38.28 -24.08
CA PHE A 9 -29.42 37.94 -22.87
C PHE A 9 -28.40 36.88 -23.25
N LEU A 10 -27.14 37.26 -23.42
CA LEU A 10 -26.03 36.36 -23.68
C LEU A 10 -25.63 35.67 -22.37
N LEU A 11 -26.09 34.40 -22.18
CA LEU A 11 -25.74 33.58 -21.03
C LEU A 11 -24.28 33.09 -21.21
N PHE A 12 -23.33 33.69 -20.48
CA PHE A 12 -21.97 33.20 -20.38
C PHE A 12 -21.95 31.95 -19.49
N LEU A 13 -21.94 30.75 -20.09
CA LEU A 13 -21.63 29.50 -19.39
C LEU A 13 -20.12 29.53 -19.04
N PHE A 14 -19.81 29.90 -17.79
CA PHE A 14 -18.51 29.61 -17.20
C PHE A 14 -18.43 28.10 -16.94
N GLY A 15 -17.80 27.36 -17.85
CA GLY A 15 -17.41 25.98 -17.61
C GLY A 15 -16.35 25.95 -16.50
N PHE A 16 -16.71 25.49 -15.31
CA PHE A 16 -15.75 25.09 -14.29
C PHE A 16 -14.99 23.87 -14.84
N LEU A 17 -13.79 24.07 -15.36
CA LEU A 17 -12.82 23.02 -15.58
C LEU A 17 -12.38 22.54 -14.18
N GLY A 18 -13.08 21.55 -13.64
CA GLY A 18 -12.65 20.86 -12.45
C GLY A 18 -11.31 20.18 -12.76
N ILE A 19 -10.21 20.69 -12.23
CA ILE A 19 -8.92 20.02 -12.26
C ILE A 19 -9.08 18.79 -11.37
N SER A 20 -9.32 17.62 -11.99
CA SER A 20 -9.25 16.34 -11.29
C SER A 20 -7.80 16.11 -10.91
N GLN A 21 -7.53 16.10 -9.62
CA GLN A 21 -6.20 15.77 -9.11
C GLN A 21 -5.95 14.28 -9.32
N GLU A 22 -4.98 13.91 -10.16
CA GLU A 22 -4.64 12.51 -10.45
C GLU A 22 -3.65 11.97 -9.42
N LYS A 23 -3.82 10.69 -9.10
CA LYS A 23 -2.85 9.95 -8.28
C LYS A 23 -1.68 9.53 -9.16
N SER A 24 -0.47 9.54 -8.60
CA SER A 24 0.74 9.02 -9.24
C SER A 24 1.42 7.94 -8.38
N THR A 25 2.08 7.01 -9.04
CA THR A 25 2.96 6.01 -8.41
C THR A 25 4.41 6.52 -8.41
N GLY A 26 5.35 5.73 -7.87
CA GLY A 26 6.76 6.11 -7.78
C GLY A 26 7.01 7.25 -6.76
N PRO A 27 8.28 7.64 -6.56
CA PRO A 27 9.48 7.15 -7.25
C PRO A 27 10.06 5.83 -6.70
N VAL A 28 9.52 5.29 -5.59
CA VAL A 28 10.07 4.08 -4.96
C VAL A 28 9.45 2.82 -5.56
N ILE A 29 8.12 2.77 -5.61
CA ILE A 29 7.37 1.66 -6.20
C ILE A 29 6.66 2.17 -7.46
N ALA A 30 7.11 1.73 -8.64
CA ALA A 30 6.64 2.27 -9.91
C ALA A 30 5.20 1.89 -10.27
N ASP A 31 4.81 0.63 -9.99
CA ASP A 31 3.55 0.06 -10.50
C ASP A 31 2.44 -0.02 -9.45
N TYR A 32 2.75 0.30 -8.19
CA TYR A 32 1.83 0.14 -7.06
C TYR A 32 1.83 1.37 -6.15
N GLY A 33 0.79 1.49 -5.34
CA GLY A 33 0.69 2.51 -4.31
C GLY A 33 0.54 3.93 -4.85
N PRO A 34 -0.46 4.20 -5.71
CA PRO A 34 -0.73 5.55 -6.21
C PRO A 34 -1.20 6.48 -5.09
N VAL A 35 -0.66 7.70 -5.05
CA VAL A 35 -0.94 8.72 -4.04
C VAL A 35 -1.22 10.08 -4.67
N PHE A 36 -1.99 10.92 -3.98
CA PHE A 36 -2.14 12.32 -4.35
C PHE A 36 -0.94 13.12 -3.86
N LYS A 37 -0.43 14.01 -4.70
CA LYS A 37 0.55 15.00 -4.29
C LYS A 37 -0.15 16.07 -3.46
N ILE A 38 0.28 16.26 -2.21
CA ILE A 38 -0.24 17.31 -1.32
C ILE A 38 0.76 18.44 -1.28
N GLU A 39 0.35 19.59 -1.81
CA GLU A 39 1.16 20.80 -1.79
C GLU A 39 0.84 21.64 -0.54
N ASN A 40 1.90 22.10 0.15
CA ASN A 40 1.79 23.01 1.30
C ASN A 40 0.81 22.57 2.41
N PRO A 41 0.94 21.37 2.97
CA PRO A 41 0.10 20.95 4.10
C PRO A 41 0.30 21.88 5.31
N ASP A 42 -0.75 22.21 6.05
CA ASP A 42 -0.67 23.06 7.23
C ASP A 42 0.18 22.44 8.33
N PHE A 43 0.02 21.13 8.55
CA PHE A 43 0.89 20.36 9.42
C PHE A 43 2.15 19.95 8.65
N LYS A 44 3.23 20.69 8.88
CA LYS A 44 4.48 20.48 8.14
C LYS A 44 5.14 19.16 8.51
N THR A 45 5.61 18.46 7.48
CA THR A 45 6.39 17.23 7.68
C THR A 45 7.79 17.57 8.19
N ASP A 46 8.21 16.95 9.28
CA ASP A 46 9.58 17.05 9.77
C ASP A 46 10.51 16.17 8.94
N MET A 47 11.27 16.81 8.06
CA MET A 47 12.17 16.13 7.11
C MET A 47 13.42 15.54 7.78
N SER A 48 13.66 15.84 9.06
CA SER A 48 14.83 15.32 9.81
C SER A 48 14.56 13.98 10.49
N GLN A 49 13.30 13.56 10.57
CA GLN A 49 12.92 12.34 11.27
C GLN A 49 13.06 11.08 10.42
N GLU A 50 13.38 9.98 11.08
CA GLU A 50 13.24 8.63 10.52
C GLU A 50 11.79 8.16 10.72
N PHE A 51 11.16 7.69 9.65
CA PHE A 51 9.78 7.20 9.65
C PHE A 51 9.79 5.67 9.70
N LYS A 52 9.68 5.13 10.92
CA LYS A 52 9.58 3.68 11.17
C LYS A 52 8.12 3.28 11.34
N VAL A 53 7.58 2.53 10.40
CA VAL A 53 6.18 2.11 10.42
C VAL A 53 6.03 0.60 10.30
N VAL A 54 5.07 0.04 11.05
CA VAL A 54 4.62 -1.33 10.87
C VAL A 54 3.13 -1.35 10.54
N PHE A 55 2.79 -2.03 9.45
CA PHE A 55 1.42 -2.32 9.04
C PHE A 55 1.06 -3.75 9.44
N ASP A 56 -0.05 -3.92 10.14
CA ASP A 56 -0.57 -5.22 10.55
C ASP A 56 -1.70 -5.62 9.59
N VAL A 57 -1.45 -6.59 8.72
CA VAL A 57 -2.35 -7.00 7.63
C VAL A 57 -2.89 -8.40 7.89
N MET A 58 -4.16 -8.45 8.28
CA MET A 58 -4.85 -9.71 8.58
C MET A 58 -5.89 -10.11 7.53
N ASP A 59 -6.43 -9.14 6.81
CA ASP A 59 -7.52 -9.34 5.86
C ASP A 59 -7.01 -9.44 4.43
N SER A 60 -7.77 -10.14 3.60
CA SER A 60 -7.54 -10.27 2.17
C SER A 60 -8.87 -10.15 1.42
N PRO A 61 -8.88 -9.66 0.18
CA PRO A 61 -10.08 -9.69 -0.66
C PRO A 61 -10.62 -11.12 -0.79
N GLU A 62 -11.94 -11.26 -0.85
CA GLU A 62 -12.59 -12.53 -1.12
C GLU A 62 -12.23 -13.07 -2.51
N SER A 63 -12.16 -12.19 -3.50
CA SER A 63 -11.74 -12.53 -4.85
C SER A 63 -10.26 -12.87 -4.92
N HIS A 64 -9.94 -14.01 -5.53
CA HIS A 64 -8.57 -14.46 -5.74
C HIS A 64 -7.81 -13.74 -6.87
N THR A 65 -8.49 -12.81 -7.58
CA THR A 65 -7.90 -12.00 -8.65
C THR A 65 -7.72 -10.53 -8.28
N MET A 66 -8.08 -10.15 -7.04
CA MET A 66 -7.98 -8.76 -6.57
C MET A 66 -6.70 -8.54 -5.76
N LEU A 67 -6.08 -7.38 -6.02
CA LEU A 67 -4.95 -6.89 -5.23
C LEU A 67 -5.39 -6.58 -3.79
N ASN A 68 -4.55 -6.95 -2.82
CA ASN A 68 -4.77 -6.60 -1.42
C ASN A 68 -4.37 -5.14 -1.16
N GLN A 69 -5.36 -4.26 -1.07
CA GLN A 69 -5.13 -2.82 -0.88
C GLN A 69 -4.50 -2.48 0.48
N LYS A 70 -4.62 -3.36 1.48
CA LYS A 70 -3.97 -3.19 2.79
C LYS A 70 -2.47 -3.42 2.66
N LEU A 71 -2.03 -4.46 1.93
CA LEU A 71 -0.62 -4.65 1.57
C LEU A 71 -0.10 -3.48 0.73
N GLU A 72 -0.89 -3.00 -0.24
CA GLU A 72 -0.52 -1.86 -1.08
C GLU A 72 -0.28 -0.57 -0.28
N THR A 73 -0.79 -0.47 0.94
CA THR A 73 -0.56 0.69 1.81
C THR A 73 0.93 0.90 2.09
N ALA A 74 1.74 -0.16 2.13
CA ALA A 74 3.19 -0.04 2.27
C ALA A 74 3.82 0.67 1.06
N ALA A 75 3.38 0.35 -0.16
CA ALA A 75 3.81 1.03 -1.38
C ALA A 75 3.35 2.51 -1.39
N ARG A 76 2.10 2.77 -1.00
CA ARG A 76 1.60 4.15 -0.85
C ARG A 76 2.41 4.95 0.15
N PHE A 77 2.77 4.36 1.28
CA PHE A 77 3.58 5.02 2.30
C PHE A 77 4.95 5.43 1.73
N LEU A 78 5.65 4.53 1.06
CA LEU A 78 6.95 4.80 0.46
C LEU A 78 6.85 5.90 -0.60
N ASN A 79 5.91 5.78 -1.53
CA ASN A 79 5.73 6.75 -2.61
C ASN A 79 5.33 8.13 -2.07
N LEU A 80 4.37 8.20 -1.14
CA LEU A 80 3.90 9.45 -0.55
C LEU A 80 5.04 10.24 0.09
N HIS A 81 5.83 9.58 0.92
CA HIS A 81 6.91 10.24 1.64
C HIS A 81 8.07 10.63 0.72
N ALA A 82 8.43 9.77 -0.24
CA ALA A 82 9.45 10.08 -1.23
C ALA A 82 9.01 11.23 -2.17
N GLN A 83 7.74 11.27 -2.60
CA GLN A 83 7.19 12.40 -3.37
C GLN A 83 7.18 13.71 -2.57
N ALA A 84 7.04 13.63 -1.24
CA ALA A 84 7.17 14.77 -0.35
C ALA A 84 8.63 15.21 -0.11
N GLY A 85 9.61 14.50 -0.66
CA GLY A 85 11.05 14.81 -0.57
C GLY A 85 11.80 14.14 0.59
N ILE A 86 11.16 13.22 1.33
CA ILE A 86 11.85 12.46 2.38
C ILE A 86 12.78 11.44 1.74
N PRO A 87 14.06 11.40 2.12
CA PRO A 87 15.00 10.41 1.61
C PRO A 87 14.54 8.99 1.91
N VAL A 88 14.61 8.09 0.93
CA VAL A 88 14.18 6.69 1.08
C VAL A 88 14.93 5.99 2.22
N SER A 89 16.17 6.38 2.49
CA SER A 89 16.96 5.85 3.61
C SER A 89 16.35 6.12 5.00
N GLN A 90 15.50 7.13 5.14
CA GLN A 90 14.76 7.47 6.36
C GLN A 90 13.44 6.71 6.49
N LEU A 91 13.00 5.98 5.45
CA LEU A 91 11.76 5.24 5.44
C LEU A 91 12.03 3.77 5.82
N LYS A 92 11.57 3.35 6.99
CA LYS A 92 11.69 1.98 7.48
C LYS A 92 10.29 1.39 7.59
N VAL A 93 10.00 0.44 6.71
CA VAL A 93 8.67 -0.14 6.60
C VAL A 93 8.72 -1.63 6.89
N ALA A 94 7.85 -2.06 7.78
CA ALA A 94 7.58 -3.48 8.02
C ALA A 94 6.10 -3.77 7.79
N VAL A 95 5.81 -4.96 7.29
CA VAL A 95 4.45 -5.48 7.14
C VAL A 95 4.37 -6.82 7.83
N ILE A 96 3.49 -6.94 8.83
CA ILE A 96 3.17 -8.20 9.47
C ILE A 96 1.95 -8.78 8.78
N VAL A 97 2.08 -10.02 8.28
CA VAL A 97 1.01 -10.70 7.56
C VAL A 97 0.51 -11.89 8.37
N HIS A 98 -0.79 -12.00 8.53
CA HIS A 98 -1.41 -13.15 9.20
C HIS A 98 -2.85 -13.37 8.75
N ASN A 99 -3.49 -14.44 9.28
CA ASN A 99 -4.88 -14.76 9.02
C ASN A 99 -5.22 -14.85 7.52
N ALA A 100 -6.26 -14.21 7.02
CA ALA A 100 -6.71 -14.29 5.63
C ALA A 100 -5.68 -13.80 4.61
N ALA A 101 -4.84 -12.82 5.00
CA ALA A 101 -3.78 -12.28 4.15
C ALA A 101 -2.63 -13.28 3.87
N SER A 102 -2.59 -14.42 4.54
CA SER A 102 -1.57 -15.47 4.34
C SER A 102 -1.38 -15.85 2.86
N LYS A 103 -2.47 -15.95 2.11
CA LYS A 103 -2.43 -16.32 0.69
C LYS A 103 -1.73 -15.28 -0.18
N ASP A 104 -1.78 -14.01 0.19
CA ASP A 104 -1.33 -12.89 -0.65
C ASP A 104 0.20 -12.77 -0.75
N ILE A 105 0.93 -13.48 0.12
CA ILE A 105 2.40 -13.50 0.17
C ILE A 105 3.01 -14.81 -0.34
N THR A 106 2.19 -15.66 -1.00
CA THR A 106 2.67 -16.92 -1.60
C THR A 106 3.11 -16.69 -3.04
N HIS A 107 4.06 -17.49 -3.53
CA HIS A 107 4.47 -17.45 -4.93
C HIS A 107 3.37 -18.00 -5.85
N ASP A 108 3.46 -17.70 -7.15
CA ASP A 108 2.40 -17.95 -8.12
C ASP A 108 2.01 -19.43 -8.22
N GLU A 109 2.97 -20.36 -8.16
CA GLU A 109 2.71 -21.80 -8.27
C GLU A 109 1.88 -22.29 -7.08
N ALA A 110 2.26 -21.91 -5.87
CA ALA A 110 1.53 -22.30 -4.65
C ALA A 110 0.12 -21.70 -4.62
N TYR A 111 -0.01 -20.43 -5.03
CA TYR A 111 -1.30 -19.76 -5.14
C TYR A 111 -2.20 -20.42 -6.18
N LYS A 112 -1.66 -20.68 -7.39
CA LYS A 112 -2.38 -21.33 -8.49
C LYS A 112 -2.83 -22.74 -8.15
N ALA A 113 -2.01 -23.49 -7.44
CA ALA A 113 -2.37 -24.84 -7.00
C ALA A 113 -3.60 -24.85 -6.09
N ARG A 114 -3.86 -23.78 -5.34
CA ARG A 114 -4.98 -23.66 -4.39
C ARG A 114 -6.20 -22.95 -4.95
N PHE A 115 -5.98 -21.94 -5.79
CA PHE A 115 -7.04 -21.02 -6.21
C PHE A 115 -7.27 -21.00 -7.73
N GLY A 116 -6.47 -21.74 -8.51
CA GLY A 116 -6.62 -21.87 -9.97
C GLY A 116 -6.12 -20.67 -10.79
N VAL A 117 -5.65 -19.61 -10.15
CA VAL A 117 -5.13 -18.38 -10.77
C VAL A 117 -3.78 -17.99 -10.17
N ALA A 118 -2.98 -17.20 -10.88
CA ALA A 118 -1.75 -16.61 -10.33
C ALA A 118 -2.06 -15.64 -9.19
N ASN A 119 -1.11 -15.45 -8.27
CA ASN A 119 -1.27 -14.51 -7.17
C ASN A 119 -1.25 -13.07 -7.67
N PRO A 120 -2.36 -12.31 -7.59
CA PRO A 120 -2.41 -10.93 -8.05
C PRO A 120 -1.46 -10.00 -7.26
N ASN A 121 -0.99 -10.46 -6.09
CA ASN A 121 -0.13 -9.69 -5.21
C ASN A 121 1.37 -9.98 -5.41
N SER A 122 1.75 -11.02 -6.15
CA SER A 122 3.15 -11.49 -6.21
C SER A 122 4.11 -10.40 -6.69
N GLY A 123 3.77 -9.68 -7.75
CA GLY A 123 4.58 -8.57 -8.26
C GLY A 123 4.71 -7.41 -7.26
N MET A 124 3.64 -7.07 -6.55
CA MET A 124 3.66 -6.03 -5.52
C MET A 124 4.52 -6.44 -4.32
N VAL A 125 4.35 -7.66 -3.83
CA VAL A 125 5.13 -8.19 -2.70
C VAL A 125 6.62 -8.20 -3.06
N GLN A 126 6.98 -8.63 -4.28
CA GLN A 126 8.37 -8.58 -4.74
C GLN A 126 8.90 -7.16 -4.79
N ALA A 127 8.15 -6.21 -5.37
CA ALA A 127 8.56 -4.81 -5.44
C ALA A 127 8.76 -4.18 -4.04
N LEU A 128 7.93 -4.56 -3.06
CA LEU A 128 8.09 -4.13 -1.66
C LEU A 128 9.39 -4.70 -1.04
N LEU A 129 9.66 -5.99 -1.25
CA LEU A 129 10.89 -6.63 -0.77
C LEU A 129 12.13 -5.99 -1.40
N ASP A 130 12.12 -5.73 -2.70
CA ASP A 130 13.20 -5.08 -3.44
C ASP A 130 13.45 -3.64 -2.96
N ALA A 131 12.41 -2.95 -2.51
CA ALA A 131 12.49 -1.63 -1.89
C ALA A 131 12.95 -1.68 -0.41
N GLY A 132 13.23 -2.86 0.14
CA GLY A 132 13.72 -3.05 1.51
C GLY A 132 12.63 -3.10 2.58
N VAL A 133 11.38 -3.30 2.20
CA VAL A 133 10.28 -3.55 3.16
C VAL A 133 10.47 -4.91 3.81
N GLU A 134 10.40 -4.97 5.14
CA GLU A 134 10.39 -6.23 5.86
C GLU A 134 8.98 -6.84 5.85
N ILE A 135 8.80 -7.95 5.14
CA ILE A 135 7.54 -8.69 5.15
C ILE A 135 7.68 -9.89 6.08
N ILE A 136 6.88 -9.90 7.15
CA ILE A 136 6.98 -10.87 8.26
C ILE A 136 5.68 -11.63 8.37
N TYR A 137 5.75 -12.93 8.19
CA TYR A 137 4.59 -13.82 8.25
C TYR A 137 4.45 -14.47 9.63
N CYS A 138 3.24 -14.52 10.14
CA CYS A 138 2.91 -15.18 11.40
C CYS A 138 3.04 -16.70 11.30
N GLY A 139 3.93 -17.31 12.08
CA GLY A 139 4.11 -18.75 12.10
C GLY A 139 2.87 -19.51 12.57
N GLN A 140 2.06 -18.93 13.47
CA GLN A 140 0.78 -19.52 13.88
C GLN A 140 -0.22 -19.58 12.71
N SER A 141 -0.25 -18.53 11.88
CA SER A 141 -1.08 -18.52 10.67
C SER A 141 -0.54 -19.44 9.60
N SER A 142 0.78 -19.60 9.47
CA SER A 142 1.42 -20.58 8.59
C SER A 142 0.91 -21.98 8.87
N MET A 143 0.97 -22.39 10.14
CA MET A 143 0.48 -23.72 10.57
C MET A 143 -1.03 -23.87 10.42
N ALA A 144 -1.80 -22.90 10.91
CA ALA A 144 -3.27 -22.99 10.93
C ALA A 144 -3.90 -22.98 9.53
N ARG A 145 -3.27 -22.29 8.58
CA ARG A 145 -3.77 -22.13 7.20
C ARG A 145 -3.02 -22.97 6.17
N ASN A 146 -2.04 -23.72 6.63
CA ASN A 146 -1.24 -24.61 5.79
C ASN A 146 -0.56 -23.87 4.63
N PHE A 147 0.09 -22.73 4.91
CA PHE A 147 0.98 -22.02 3.99
C PHE A 147 2.41 -22.12 4.54
N PRO A 148 3.13 -23.22 4.23
CA PRO A 148 4.48 -23.43 4.71
C PRO A 148 5.48 -22.48 4.06
N LYS A 149 6.71 -22.46 4.58
CA LYS A 149 7.75 -21.52 4.14
C LYS A 149 8.09 -21.64 2.66
N GLU A 150 8.07 -22.84 2.14
CA GLU A 150 8.33 -23.15 0.73
C GLU A 150 7.32 -22.56 -0.25
N ASP A 151 6.09 -22.29 0.21
CA ASP A 151 5.03 -21.66 -0.58
C ASP A 151 5.17 -20.13 -0.64
N LEU A 152 6.05 -19.53 0.17
CA LEU A 152 6.15 -18.08 0.29
C LEU A 152 7.05 -17.47 -0.78
N ILE A 153 6.74 -16.23 -1.17
CA ILE A 153 7.63 -15.43 -2.02
C ILE A 153 9.01 -15.30 -1.33
N PRO A 154 10.12 -15.57 -2.05
CA PRO A 154 11.47 -15.46 -1.49
C PRO A 154 11.73 -14.07 -0.87
N GLY A 155 12.23 -14.03 0.35
CA GLY A 155 12.44 -12.80 1.12
C GLY A 155 11.42 -12.58 2.24
N VAL A 156 10.24 -13.24 2.18
CA VAL A 156 9.28 -13.23 3.30
C VAL A 156 9.86 -14.03 4.48
N LYS A 157 9.85 -13.41 5.67
CA LYS A 157 10.37 -13.99 6.91
C LYS A 157 9.22 -14.57 7.75
N ILE A 158 9.44 -15.70 8.43
CA ILE A 158 8.46 -16.26 9.38
C ILE A 158 8.88 -15.88 10.81
N ALA A 159 7.97 -15.26 11.56
CA ALA A 159 8.10 -15.03 12.99
C ALA A 159 7.35 -16.10 13.80
N LEU A 160 7.66 -16.20 15.10
CA LEU A 160 6.91 -17.07 16.02
C LEU A 160 5.39 -16.80 15.96
N SER A 161 5.03 -15.52 15.97
CA SER A 161 3.65 -15.05 15.80
C SER A 161 3.62 -13.59 15.32
N ALA A 162 2.46 -13.13 14.83
CA ALA A 162 2.23 -11.72 14.55
C ALA A 162 2.41 -10.85 15.80
N MET A 163 1.95 -11.31 16.96
CA MET A 163 2.11 -10.61 18.24
C MET A 163 3.58 -10.42 18.60
N THR A 164 4.38 -11.47 18.48
CA THR A 164 5.82 -11.40 18.79
C THR A 164 6.53 -10.44 17.84
N ALA A 165 6.26 -10.51 16.53
CA ALA A 165 6.85 -9.60 15.56
C ALA A 165 6.46 -8.14 15.85
N ASN A 166 5.20 -7.89 16.18
CA ASN A 166 4.68 -6.56 16.48
C ASN A 166 5.37 -5.96 17.71
N ILE A 167 5.52 -6.72 18.80
CA ILE A 167 6.21 -6.27 20.02
C ILE A 167 7.69 -5.95 19.71
N GLN A 168 8.38 -6.84 18.98
CA GLN A 168 9.80 -6.64 18.66
C GLN A 168 10.02 -5.40 17.78
N LEU A 169 9.18 -5.18 16.77
CA LEU A 169 9.27 -4.00 15.92
C LEU A 169 8.99 -2.72 16.71
N GLN A 170 7.97 -2.71 17.58
CA GLN A 170 7.70 -1.55 18.42
C GLN A 170 8.87 -1.24 19.37
N ASN A 171 9.52 -2.26 19.95
CA ASN A 171 10.72 -2.08 20.77
C ASN A 171 11.91 -1.52 19.96
N GLN A 172 11.93 -1.73 18.64
CA GLN A 172 12.90 -1.14 17.70
C GLN A 172 12.48 0.26 17.21
N GLY A 173 11.39 0.81 17.74
CA GLY A 173 10.91 2.16 17.43
C GLY A 173 9.90 2.24 16.28
N TYR A 174 9.45 1.11 15.71
CA TYR A 174 8.38 1.13 14.72
C TYR A 174 7.05 1.57 15.33
N ARG A 175 6.28 2.33 14.58
CA ARG A 175 4.94 2.80 14.99
C ARG A 175 3.88 2.02 14.25
N PRO A 176 2.96 1.34 14.95
CA PRO A 176 1.86 0.64 14.29
C PRO A 176 0.86 1.64 13.74
N ILE A 177 0.52 1.47 12.46
CA ILE A 177 -0.57 2.21 11.81
C ILE A 177 -1.70 1.23 11.54
N LYS A 178 -2.88 1.58 12.02
CA LYS A 178 -4.09 0.79 11.83
C LYS A 178 -4.63 0.98 10.40
N LEU A 179 -4.99 -0.13 9.73
CA LEU A 179 -5.55 -0.18 8.37
C LEU A 179 -7.04 -0.49 8.39
#